data_5bb84e95d28ed762f5242ad39d29526f
#
_entry.id   5bb84e95d28ed762f5242ad39d29526f
#
_cell.length_a   1.000
_cell.length_b   1.000
_cell.length_c   1.000
_cell.angle_alpha   90.00
_cell.angle_beta   90.00
_cell.angle_gamma   90.00
#
_symmetry.space_group_name_H-M   'P 1'
#
loop_
_entity.id
_entity.type
_entity.pdbx_description
1 polymer ?
#
loop_
_entity_poly.entity_id
_entity_poly.type
_entity_poly.pdbx_seq_one_letter_code
_entity_poly.pdbx_strand_id
1 'polypeptide(L)'
;MHKRLFTIMSLAVIFAMLLAGCAQGGGGKTLKIVSSLPMTGASLTQTQTMVNAMQLRLDQAGGKVCGGDYTVTYEAWDDASAALGKWDPAVETENANKAAADKSIIAYLGTFNSGAAALSIPILNQAGPLAMISPANTYPGLTHAAAGLTEANEPDVYYPSGTRNYARVAATDDYQGPVAAKFLVSLGVKTVYILDDQEVYGKGVADSVNQAAVANGITVIAQEGFDTKAADYKALMTKISTSNGGGPPDAIYVGSIIDNNAAQVLKDKVAIMGDNTKVKFVGPDGIYTAALIEGAGVEVAEGVFATTPGLAKKDLGEAGKKFYADYEAKFGATNEPYAVMGYDAMNAAIKALEDVCAAGGDPSDRAAVTKAVFAIKDFAGALGTWSFDANGDITLPYFLIGQVQAGAFVDFGTFVP
;
A
#
# COMPACT_ATOMS: atom_id res chain seq x y z
N MET A 1 65.56 28.78 -37.71
CA MET A 1 64.32 28.02 -38.02
C MET A 1 63.68 27.39 -36.80
N HIS A 2 64.36 27.06 -35.69
CA HIS A 2 63.77 26.36 -34.54
C HIS A 2 62.85 27.18 -33.66
N LYS A 3 63.00 28.53 -33.56
CA LYS A 3 62.13 29.37 -32.72
C LYS A 3 60.67 29.55 -33.22
N ARG A 4 60.47 29.49 -34.56
CA ARG A 4 59.12 29.61 -35.15
C ARG A 4 58.28 28.31 -35.05
N LEU A 5 58.98 27.18 -35.04
CA LEU A 5 58.29 25.87 -34.86
C LEU A 5 57.73 25.67 -33.47
N PHE A 6 58.43 26.15 -32.42
CA PHE A 6 57.95 26.08 -31.00
C PHE A 6 56.76 26.96 -30.79
N THR A 7 56.63 28.13 -31.39
CA THR A 7 55.52 29.05 -31.25
C THR A 7 54.20 28.50 -31.87
N ILE A 8 54.32 27.82 -33.01
CA ILE A 8 53.14 27.19 -33.68
C ILE A 8 52.66 25.95 -32.91
N MET A 9 53.61 25.19 -32.35
CA MET A 9 53.24 24.01 -31.53
C MET A 9 52.57 24.40 -30.20
N SER A 10 52.99 25.53 -29.59
CA SER A 10 52.37 26.05 -28.37
C SER A 10 50.94 26.62 -28.61
N LEU A 11 50.69 27.25 -29.76
CA LEU A 11 49.33 27.72 -30.13
C LEU A 11 48.37 26.55 -30.45
N ALA A 12 48.88 25.48 -31.09
CA ALA A 12 48.05 24.30 -31.37
C ALA A 12 47.65 23.54 -30.12
N VAL A 13 48.50 23.48 -29.08
CA VAL A 13 48.19 22.86 -27.79
C VAL A 13 47.16 23.68 -26.99
N ILE A 14 47.26 25.02 -27.03
CA ILE A 14 46.30 25.91 -26.37
C ILE A 14 44.91 25.85 -27.05
N PHE A 15 44.87 25.72 -28.37
CA PHE A 15 43.60 25.60 -29.11
C PHE A 15 42.96 24.22 -28.91
N ALA A 16 43.77 23.15 -28.75
CA ALA A 16 43.25 21.81 -28.41
C ALA A 16 42.72 21.74 -26.97
N MET A 17 43.26 22.49 -26.02
CA MET A 17 42.72 22.58 -24.64
C MET A 17 41.44 23.42 -24.55
N LEU A 18 41.21 24.37 -25.47
CA LEU A 18 39.95 25.13 -25.53
C LEU A 18 38.80 24.33 -26.16
N LEU A 19 39.09 23.31 -26.97
CA LEU A 19 38.06 22.40 -27.50
C LEU A 19 37.75 21.22 -26.58
N ALA A 20 38.63 20.89 -25.62
CA ALA A 20 38.36 19.87 -24.61
C ALA A 20 37.48 20.37 -23.43
N GLY A 21 37.24 21.69 -23.34
CA GLY A 21 36.40 22.30 -22.29
C GLY A 21 34.88 22.26 -22.53
N CYS A 22 34.41 21.78 -23.71
CA CYS A 22 32.99 21.73 -24.05
C CYS A 22 32.41 20.32 -24.07
N ALA A 23 33.15 19.31 -23.66
CA ALA A 23 32.60 17.98 -23.38
C ALA A 23 32.42 17.78 -21.87
N GLN A 24 31.84 18.78 -21.19
CA GLN A 24 31.16 18.52 -19.93
C GLN A 24 29.91 17.78 -20.33
N GLY A 25 29.98 16.45 -20.29
CA GLY A 25 28.82 15.59 -20.39
C GLY A 25 27.77 16.14 -19.44
N GLY A 26 26.63 16.53 -19.97
CA GLY A 26 25.48 16.93 -19.16
C GLY A 26 25.13 15.76 -18.23
N GLY A 27 25.63 15.84 -17.02
CA GLY A 27 25.09 15.02 -15.94
C GLY A 27 23.63 15.44 -15.82
N GLY A 28 22.72 14.60 -16.35
CA GLY A 28 21.30 14.87 -16.25
C GLY A 28 20.96 15.14 -14.79
N LYS A 29 20.06 16.08 -14.54
CA LYS A 29 19.56 16.38 -13.22
C LYS A 29 19.01 15.08 -12.61
N THR A 30 19.37 14.77 -11.37
CA THR A 30 18.90 13.56 -10.68
C THR A 30 17.72 13.89 -9.79
N LEU A 31 16.65 13.15 -9.95
CA LEU A 31 15.47 13.14 -9.08
C LEU A 31 15.44 11.85 -8.27
N LYS A 32 14.93 11.91 -7.07
CA LYS A 32 14.80 10.73 -6.20
C LYS A 32 13.34 10.45 -5.89
N ILE A 33 12.96 9.18 -6.00
CA ILE A 33 11.72 8.63 -5.45
C ILE A 33 12.12 7.72 -4.30
N VAL A 34 11.39 7.78 -3.19
CA VAL A 34 11.61 6.89 -2.05
C VAL A 34 10.34 6.15 -1.71
N SER A 35 10.45 4.96 -1.13
CA SER A 35 9.34 4.32 -0.44
C SER A 35 9.64 4.15 1.03
N SER A 36 8.60 4.13 1.87
CA SER A 36 8.68 3.80 3.29
C SER A 36 7.60 2.79 3.60
N LEU A 37 8.00 1.58 3.88
CA LEU A 37 7.14 0.40 4.09
C LEU A 37 7.81 -0.50 5.13
N PRO A 38 7.08 -1.31 5.91
CA PRO A 38 7.72 -2.25 6.83
C PRO A 38 8.49 -3.33 6.06
N MET A 39 9.83 -3.25 6.12
CA MET A 39 10.75 -4.21 5.50
C MET A 39 11.32 -5.20 6.52
N THR A 40 10.75 -5.21 7.74
CA THR A 40 11.03 -6.12 8.85
C THR A 40 9.71 -6.56 9.46
N GLY A 41 9.61 -7.81 9.93
CA GLY A 41 8.38 -8.40 10.48
C GLY A 41 7.62 -9.28 9.51
N ALA A 42 6.40 -9.66 9.86
CA ALA A 42 5.59 -10.57 9.05
C ALA A 42 5.01 -9.88 7.79
N SER A 43 4.79 -8.56 7.83
CA SER A 43 4.35 -7.77 6.67
C SER A 43 5.38 -7.70 5.55
N LEU A 44 6.67 -8.03 5.82
CA LEU A 44 7.70 -8.10 4.77
C LEU A 44 7.26 -8.95 3.57
N THR A 45 6.50 -10.03 3.79
CA THR A 45 6.01 -10.89 2.72
C THR A 45 5.17 -10.11 1.68
N GLN A 46 4.33 -9.17 2.14
CA GLN A 46 3.55 -8.29 1.27
C GLN A 46 4.41 -7.13 0.73
N THR A 47 5.11 -6.43 1.60
CA THR A 47 5.79 -5.16 1.27
C THR A 47 7.00 -5.33 0.35
N GLN A 48 7.74 -6.45 0.48
CA GLN A 48 8.82 -6.78 -0.47
C GLN A 48 8.30 -6.89 -1.90
N THR A 49 7.07 -7.39 -2.09
CA THR A 49 6.50 -7.49 -3.44
C THR A 49 6.19 -6.13 -4.04
N MET A 50 5.78 -5.16 -3.21
CA MET A 50 5.57 -3.78 -3.64
C MET A 50 6.89 -3.10 -4.03
N VAL A 51 7.93 -3.23 -3.19
CA VAL A 51 9.27 -2.69 -3.48
C VAL A 51 9.82 -3.26 -4.78
N ASN A 52 9.72 -4.58 -4.97
CA ASN A 52 10.13 -5.25 -6.20
C ASN A 52 9.37 -4.70 -7.42
N ALA A 53 8.07 -4.48 -7.29
CA ALA A 53 7.22 -3.97 -8.36
C ALA A 53 7.54 -2.49 -8.70
N MET A 54 7.79 -1.66 -7.69
CA MET A 54 8.25 -0.28 -7.87
C MET A 54 9.58 -0.23 -8.62
N GLN A 55 10.55 -1.06 -8.21
CA GLN A 55 11.84 -1.16 -8.90
C GLN A 55 11.69 -1.68 -10.33
N LEU A 56 10.85 -2.71 -10.55
CA LEU A 56 10.57 -3.22 -11.88
C LEU A 56 10.05 -2.11 -12.80
N ARG A 57 9.12 -1.31 -12.33
CA ARG A 57 8.55 -0.23 -13.13
C ARG A 57 9.57 0.85 -13.47
N LEU A 58 10.42 1.23 -12.53
CA LEU A 58 11.49 2.19 -12.79
C LEU A 58 12.52 1.63 -13.79
N ASP A 59 12.90 0.36 -13.66
CA ASP A 59 13.81 -0.32 -14.59
C ASP A 59 13.24 -0.34 -16.02
N GLN A 60 11.93 -0.58 -16.16
CA GLN A 60 11.24 -0.53 -17.45
C GLN A 60 11.21 0.88 -18.07
N ALA A 61 11.26 1.92 -17.24
CA ALA A 61 11.43 3.31 -17.68
C ALA A 61 12.89 3.65 -17.99
N GLY A 62 13.84 2.71 -17.81
CA GLY A 62 15.27 2.94 -17.99
C GLY A 62 15.87 3.91 -16.97
N GLY A 63 15.21 4.13 -15.83
CA GLY A 63 15.64 5.10 -14.81
C GLY A 63 15.64 6.55 -15.30
N LYS A 64 14.85 6.89 -16.31
CA LYS A 64 14.84 8.20 -16.94
C LYS A 64 13.41 8.70 -17.17
N VAL A 65 13.26 10.02 -17.14
CA VAL A 65 12.00 10.72 -17.47
C VAL A 65 12.31 11.98 -18.32
N CYS A 66 11.25 12.58 -18.87
CA CYS A 66 11.34 13.84 -19.62
C CYS A 66 12.26 13.75 -20.84
N GLY A 67 12.06 12.69 -21.64
CA GLY A 67 12.89 12.45 -22.84
C GLY A 67 14.35 12.09 -22.53
N GLY A 68 14.67 11.80 -21.27
CA GLY A 68 16.02 11.44 -20.81
C GLY A 68 16.80 12.59 -20.16
N ASP A 69 16.20 13.77 -20.01
CA ASP A 69 16.85 14.93 -19.39
C ASP A 69 17.06 14.77 -17.88
N TYR A 70 16.24 13.91 -17.24
CA TYR A 70 16.35 13.62 -15.83
C TYR A 70 16.58 12.12 -15.60
N THR A 71 17.52 11.83 -14.70
CA THR A 71 17.72 10.49 -14.14
C THR A 71 16.87 10.37 -12.86
N VAL A 72 16.13 9.28 -12.73
CA VAL A 72 15.35 8.96 -11.52
C VAL A 72 16.04 7.82 -10.79
N THR A 73 16.28 8.00 -9.50
CA THR A 73 16.74 6.94 -8.58
C THR A 73 15.64 6.55 -7.63
N TYR A 74 15.66 5.32 -7.15
CA TYR A 74 14.70 4.81 -6.16
C TYR A 74 15.43 4.23 -4.95
N GLU A 75 14.96 4.57 -3.76
CA GLU A 75 15.43 4.01 -2.49
C GLU A 75 14.23 3.45 -1.71
N ALA A 76 14.31 2.20 -1.29
CA ALA A 76 13.35 1.60 -0.37
C ALA A 76 13.85 1.77 1.07
N TRP A 77 13.04 2.39 1.92
CA TRP A 77 13.29 2.59 3.34
C TRP A 77 12.39 1.68 4.16
N ASP A 78 12.93 1.19 5.29
CA ASP A 78 12.17 0.43 6.29
C ASP A 78 11.54 1.42 7.27
N ASP A 79 10.24 1.29 7.54
CA ASP A 79 9.54 2.01 8.60
C ASP A 79 9.32 1.15 9.85
N ALA A 80 9.78 -0.11 9.81
CA ALA A 80 9.73 -0.99 10.96
C ALA A 80 10.95 -0.81 11.87
N SER A 81 10.81 -1.21 13.12
CA SER A 81 11.93 -1.32 14.05
C SER A 81 12.12 -2.75 14.54
N ALA A 82 13.37 -3.12 14.82
CA ALA A 82 13.68 -4.41 15.45
C ALA A 82 13.05 -4.55 16.85
N ALA A 83 12.76 -3.43 17.53
CA ALA A 83 12.15 -3.43 18.84
C ALA A 83 10.66 -3.81 18.81
N LEU A 84 9.95 -3.37 17.77
CA LEU A 84 8.51 -3.68 17.60
C LEU A 84 8.28 -4.88 16.69
N GLY A 85 9.22 -5.22 15.79
CA GLY A 85 9.06 -6.28 14.78
C GLY A 85 7.98 -5.97 13.75
N LYS A 86 7.58 -4.70 13.63
CA LYS A 86 6.57 -4.16 12.73
C LYS A 86 6.84 -2.67 12.50
N TRP A 87 6.00 -1.98 11.70
CA TRP A 87 6.08 -0.54 11.55
C TRP A 87 6.16 0.18 12.90
N ASP A 88 6.96 1.24 12.96
CA ASP A 88 7.24 1.99 14.17
C ASP A 88 6.97 3.48 13.93
N PRO A 89 6.10 4.10 14.74
CA PRO A 89 5.78 5.52 14.63
C PRO A 89 7.00 6.45 14.62
N ALA A 90 8.03 6.13 15.40
CA ALA A 90 9.25 6.94 15.49
C ALA A 90 10.08 6.83 14.20
N VAL A 91 10.23 5.61 13.66
CA VAL A 91 10.98 5.36 12.42
C VAL A 91 10.29 6.00 11.23
N GLU A 92 8.96 5.83 11.10
CA GLU A 92 8.23 6.47 10.01
C GLU A 92 8.27 8.01 10.09
N THR A 93 8.15 8.56 11.30
CA THR A 93 8.31 10.02 11.48
C THR A 93 9.72 10.49 11.07
N GLU A 94 10.77 9.72 11.36
CA GLU A 94 12.14 10.02 10.93
C GLU A 94 12.26 9.95 9.39
N ASN A 95 11.70 8.91 8.76
CA ASN A 95 11.69 8.74 7.30
C ASN A 95 10.97 9.91 6.61
N ALA A 96 9.79 10.32 7.10
CA ALA A 96 9.06 11.46 6.57
C ALA A 96 9.86 12.78 6.69
N ASN A 97 10.49 13.03 7.85
CA ASN A 97 11.35 14.20 8.05
C ASN A 97 12.59 14.19 7.15
N LYS A 98 13.22 13.02 6.96
CA LYS A 98 14.33 12.84 6.03
C LYS A 98 13.91 13.16 4.60
N ALA A 99 12.74 12.69 4.17
CA ALA A 99 12.18 13.00 2.85
C ALA A 99 11.84 14.49 2.71
N ALA A 100 11.28 15.11 3.73
CA ALA A 100 10.98 16.55 3.75
C ALA A 100 12.23 17.41 3.57
N ALA A 101 13.33 17.02 4.21
CA ALA A 101 14.60 17.75 4.20
C ALA A 101 15.38 17.63 2.88
N ASP A 102 15.40 16.44 2.25
CA ASP A 102 16.13 16.17 1.00
C ASP A 102 15.34 16.67 -0.22
N LYS A 103 15.74 17.83 -0.75
CA LYS A 103 15.04 18.46 -1.90
C LYS A 103 15.15 17.70 -3.21
N SER A 104 16.03 16.70 -3.32
CA SER A 104 16.09 15.80 -4.47
C SER A 104 14.93 14.79 -4.49
N ILE A 105 14.30 14.52 -3.35
CA ILE A 105 13.13 13.64 -3.26
C ILE A 105 11.89 14.39 -3.75
N ILE A 106 11.27 13.85 -4.80
CA ILE A 106 10.13 14.47 -5.48
C ILE A 106 8.83 13.66 -5.38
N ALA A 107 8.91 12.42 -4.91
CA ALA A 107 7.77 11.58 -4.58
C ALA A 107 8.13 10.60 -3.46
N TYR A 108 7.14 10.32 -2.60
CA TYR A 108 7.21 9.41 -1.48
C TYR A 108 6.16 8.30 -1.68
N LEU A 109 6.60 7.07 -1.93
CA LEU A 109 5.71 5.93 -2.15
C LEU A 109 5.49 5.19 -0.83
N GLY A 110 4.35 5.34 -0.27
CA GLY A 110 4.05 4.80 1.07
C GLY A 110 2.82 5.45 1.68
N THR A 111 2.47 5.00 2.83
CA THR A 111 3.03 3.90 3.59
C THR A 111 2.22 2.61 3.38
N PHE A 112 2.58 1.52 4.05
CA PHE A 112 1.73 0.33 4.10
C PHE A 112 0.61 0.52 5.13
N ASN A 113 0.97 0.95 6.33
CA ASN A 113 0.05 1.10 7.46
C ASN A 113 -0.63 2.47 7.44
N SER A 114 -1.95 2.52 7.63
CA SER A 114 -2.70 3.79 7.65
C SER A 114 -2.32 4.68 8.83
N GLY A 115 -1.96 4.09 9.98
CA GLY A 115 -1.44 4.83 11.13
C GLY A 115 -0.09 5.50 10.84
N ALA A 116 0.77 4.88 10.03
CA ALA A 116 2.02 5.47 9.56
C ALA A 116 1.74 6.66 8.61
N ALA A 117 0.80 6.50 7.67
CA ALA A 117 0.38 7.59 6.78
C ALA A 117 -0.15 8.81 7.55
N ALA A 118 -0.92 8.60 8.61
CA ALA A 118 -1.43 9.67 9.46
C ALA A 118 -0.32 10.54 10.06
N LEU A 119 0.88 9.98 10.27
CA LEU A 119 2.07 10.72 10.72
C LEU A 119 2.81 11.41 9.58
N SER A 120 2.95 10.72 8.44
CA SER A 120 3.78 11.19 7.33
C SER A 120 3.11 12.25 6.47
N ILE A 121 1.80 12.13 6.23
CA ILE A 121 1.07 13.08 5.37
C ILE A 121 1.27 14.53 5.82
N PRO A 122 1.05 14.93 7.09
CA PRO A 122 1.20 16.32 7.51
C PRO A 122 2.64 16.84 7.43
N ILE A 123 3.65 15.97 7.64
CA ILE A 123 5.07 16.33 7.52
C ILE A 123 5.40 16.63 6.05
N LEU A 124 5.04 15.72 5.15
CA LEU A 124 5.28 15.85 3.72
C LEU A 124 4.43 16.97 3.09
N ASN A 125 3.24 17.23 3.67
CA ASN A 125 2.36 18.32 3.27
C ASN A 125 3.04 19.69 3.42
N GLN A 126 3.77 19.91 4.51
CA GLN A 126 4.51 21.15 4.76
C GLN A 126 5.85 21.20 4.02
N ALA A 127 6.23 20.15 3.32
CA ALA A 127 7.53 20.02 2.64
C ALA A 127 7.52 20.50 1.18
N GLY A 128 6.49 21.29 0.78
CA GLY A 128 6.53 21.88 -0.54
C GLY A 128 5.27 21.95 -1.41
N PRO A 129 4.15 21.22 -1.27
CA PRO A 129 3.92 19.90 -0.69
C PRO A 129 4.63 18.78 -1.48
N LEU A 130 5.12 17.77 -0.79
CA LEU A 130 5.73 16.60 -1.42
C LEU A 130 4.66 15.56 -1.74
N ALA A 131 4.57 15.12 -2.99
CA ALA A 131 3.63 14.07 -3.40
C ALA A 131 3.88 12.78 -2.63
N MET A 132 2.84 12.25 -1.98
CA MET A 132 2.83 10.96 -1.31
C MET A 132 1.80 10.06 -1.99
N ILE A 133 2.20 8.84 -2.40
CA ILE A 133 1.33 7.92 -3.11
C ILE A 133 1.40 6.57 -2.41
N SER A 134 0.32 6.17 -1.75
CA SER A 134 0.27 4.88 -1.07
C SER A 134 -0.14 3.75 -2.00
N PRO A 135 0.57 2.61 -1.98
CA PRO A 135 0.13 1.39 -2.63
C PRO A 135 -0.89 0.60 -1.82
N ALA A 136 -1.15 0.95 -0.54
CA ALA A 136 -1.80 0.01 0.37
C ALA A 136 -2.75 0.62 1.40
N ASN A 137 -2.64 1.90 1.77
CA ASN A 137 -3.49 2.46 2.82
C ASN A 137 -4.97 2.47 2.41
N THR A 138 -5.84 2.00 3.30
CA THR A 138 -7.27 1.86 3.02
C THR A 138 -8.17 2.67 3.97
N TYR A 139 -7.65 3.17 5.11
CA TYR A 139 -8.45 3.98 6.04
C TYR A 139 -9.00 5.24 5.36
N PRO A 140 -10.35 5.45 5.35
CA PRO A 140 -10.96 6.55 4.62
C PRO A 140 -10.58 7.93 5.16
N GLY A 141 -10.38 8.07 6.47
CA GLY A 141 -10.08 9.34 7.13
C GLY A 141 -8.83 10.06 6.61
N LEU A 142 -7.92 9.34 5.92
CA LEU A 142 -6.73 9.94 5.30
C LEU A 142 -7.08 10.88 4.13
N THR A 143 -8.22 10.69 3.48
CA THR A 143 -8.61 11.42 2.26
C THR A 143 -9.98 12.08 2.33
N HIS A 144 -10.95 11.47 3.02
CA HIS A 144 -12.31 12.00 3.09
C HIS A 144 -12.99 11.61 4.41
N ALA A 145 -14.03 12.35 4.74
CA ALA A 145 -14.89 12.03 5.87
C ALA A 145 -15.88 10.92 5.48
N ALA A 146 -16.00 9.89 6.32
CA ALA A 146 -16.97 8.81 6.17
C ALA A 146 -17.80 8.71 7.47
N ALA A 147 -19.12 8.85 7.36
CA ALA A 147 -20.00 8.96 8.52
C ALA A 147 -19.92 7.75 9.44
N GLY A 148 -19.53 7.97 10.69
CA GLY A 148 -19.38 6.92 11.72
C GLY A 148 -18.10 6.07 11.58
N LEU A 149 -17.22 6.40 10.63
CA LEU A 149 -15.98 5.65 10.37
C LEU A 149 -14.71 6.52 10.55
N THR A 150 -14.85 7.84 10.53
CA THR A 150 -13.73 8.78 10.62
C THR A 150 -13.93 9.79 11.74
N GLU A 151 -12.85 10.37 12.22
CA GLU A 151 -12.90 11.42 13.24
C GLU A 151 -13.41 12.74 12.66
N ALA A 152 -13.97 13.60 13.52
CA ALA A 152 -14.64 14.83 13.09
C ALA A 152 -13.70 15.85 12.42
N ASN A 153 -12.40 15.79 12.68
CA ASN A 153 -11.38 16.66 12.09
C ASN A 153 -10.64 16.04 10.90
N GLU A 154 -11.01 14.83 10.50
CA GLU A 154 -10.47 14.18 9.32
C GLU A 154 -11.27 14.54 8.07
N PRO A 155 -10.60 14.66 6.92
CA PRO A 155 -9.17 14.49 6.69
C PRO A 155 -8.33 15.76 6.91
N ASP A 156 -8.94 16.90 7.27
CA ASP A 156 -8.30 18.22 7.24
C ASP A 156 -7.06 18.31 8.16
N VAL A 157 -7.06 17.54 9.25
CA VAL A 157 -5.92 17.48 10.18
C VAL A 157 -4.61 17.04 9.51
N TYR A 158 -4.69 16.30 8.41
CA TYR A 158 -3.53 15.81 7.68
C TYR A 158 -2.97 16.79 6.65
N TYR A 159 -3.71 17.88 6.34
CA TYR A 159 -3.35 18.84 5.28
C TYR A 159 -3.17 20.27 5.79
N PRO A 160 -2.22 20.51 6.71
CA PRO A 160 -2.06 21.84 7.34
C PRO A 160 -1.71 22.96 6.36
N SER A 161 -1.18 22.67 5.16
CA SER A 161 -0.97 23.67 4.11
C SER A 161 -2.26 24.08 3.37
N GLY A 162 -3.37 23.38 3.60
CA GLY A 162 -4.61 23.53 2.83
C GLY A 162 -4.56 22.92 1.41
N THR A 163 -3.44 22.31 1.02
CA THR A 163 -3.28 21.64 -0.29
C THR A 163 -3.12 20.15 -0.10
N ARG A 164 -3.86 19.32 -0.81
CA ARG A 164 -3.71 17.87 -0.75
C ARG A 164 -2.42 17.43 -1.43
N ASN A 165 -1.71 16.48 -0.80
CA ASN A 165 -0.46 15.92 -1.31
C ASN A 165 -0.43 14.39 -1.26
N TYR A 166 -1.49 13.77 -0.74
CA TYR A 166 -1.58 12.33 -0.58
C TYR A 166 -2.62 11.74 -1.53
N ALA A 167 -2.23 10.69 -2.24
CA ALA A 167 -3.08 9.86 -3.09
C ALA A 167 -2.82 8.37 -2.81
N ARG A 168 -3.74 7.49 -3.22
CA ARG A 168 -3.58 6.05 -3.06
C ARG A 168 -4.15 5.26 -4.23
N VAL A 169 -3.49 4.14 -4.54
CA VAL A 169 -3.93 3.21 -5.60
C VAL A 169 -4.64 1.97 -5.04
N ALA A 170 -5.07 2.03 -3.79
CA ALA A 170 -5.91 1.04 -3.12
C ALA A 170 -7.29 1.65 -2.82
N ALA A 171 -8.37 0.88 -3.03
CA ALA A 171 -9.71 1.29 -2.64
C ALA A 171 -9.87 1.30 -1.12
N THR A 172 -10.80 2.09 -0.60
CA THR A 172 -10.92 2.42 0.82
C THR A 172 -11.82 1.46 1.60
N ASP A 173 -11.66 1.46 2.94
CA ASP A 173 -12.37 0.55 3.85
C ASP A 173 -13.88 0.83 3.94
N ASP A 174 -14.34 2.04 3.63
CA ASP A 174 -15.77 2.35 3.52
C ASP A 174 -16.44 1.67 2.29
N TYR A 175 -15.64 1.16 1.35
CA TYR A 175 -16.05 0.20 0.33
C TYR A 175 -15.78 -1.24 0.74
N GLN A 176 -14.66 -1.54 1.43
CA GLN A 176 -14.28 -2.89 1.82
C GLN A 176 -15.25 -3.50 2.83
N GLY A 177 -15.71 -2.72 3.82
CA GLY A 177 -16.66 -3.18 4.81
C GLY A 177 -18.00 -3.65 4.20
N PRO A 178 -18.68 -2.87 3.33
CA PRO A 178 -19.84 -3.33 2.58
C PRO A 178 -19.61 -4.60 1.76
N VAL A 179 -18.46 -4.73 1.11
CA VAL A 179 -18.09 -5.95 0.38
C VAL A 179 -17.97 -7.14 1.32
N ALA A 180 -17.29 -6.99 2.45
CA ALA A 180 -17.15 -8.06 3.45
C ALA A 180 -18.52 -8.47 4.03
N ALA A 181 -19.39 -7.50 4.32
CA ALA A 181 -20.74 -7.78 4.83
C ALA A 181 -21.60 -8.52 3.81
N LYS A 182 -21.63 -8.08 2.56
CA LYS A 182 -22.33 -8.80 1.46
C LYS A 182 -21.78 -10.22 1.29
N PHE A 183 -20.47 -10.38 1.41
CA PHE A 183 -19.86 -11.70 1.35
C PHE A 183 -20.28 -12.59 2.51
N LEU A 184 -20.28 -12.09 3.74
CA LEU A 184 -20.79 -12.83 4.91
C LEU A 184 -22.24 -13.28 4.71
N VAL A 185 -23.12 -12.40 4.16
CA VAL A 185 -24.50 -12.77 3.79
C VAL A 185 -24.52 -13.92 2.79
N SER A 186 -23.65 -13.88 1.77
CA SER A 186 -23.58 -14.92 0.73
C SER A 186 -23.14 -16.28 1.29
N LEU A 187 -22.37 -16.29 2.38
CA LEU A 187 -22.00 -17.49 3.13
C LEU A 187 -23.10 -17.99 4.08
N GLY A 188 -24.25 -17.29 4.16
CA GLY A 188 -25.35 -17.61 5.05
C GLY A 188 -25.14 -17.21 6.52
N VAL A 189 -24.13 -16.39 6.81
CA VAL A 189 -23.81 -15.86 8.15
C VAL A 189 -24.98 -15.01 8.65
N LYS A 190 -25.44 -15.28 9.88
CA LYS A 190 -26.49 -14.54 10.58
C LYS A 190 -25.92 -13.77 11.77
N THR A 191 -24.85 -14.27 12.35
CA THR A 191 -24.22 -13.73 13.55
C THR A 191 -22.72 -13.61 13.34
N VAL A 192 -22.13 -12.47 13.70
CA VAL A 192 -20.70 -12.21 13.61
C VAL A 192 -20.17 -11.64 14.92
N TYR A 193 -18.99 -12.09 15.32
CA TYR A 193 -18.19 -11.45 16.35
C TYR A 193 -17.01 -10.73 15.70
N ILE A 194 -16.80 -9.45 16.01
CA ILE A 194 -15.77 -8.64 15.37
C ILE A 194 -14.65 -8.38 16.37
N LEU A 195 -13.42 -8.64 15.95
CA LEU A 195 -12.20 -8.31 16.67
C LEU A 195 -11.40 -7.28 15.87
N ASP A 196 -10.70 -6.38 16.56
CA ASP A 196 -9.77 -5.46 15.94
C ASP A 196 -8.45 -5.36 16.72
N ASP A 197 -7.37 -4.99 16.02
CA ASP A 197 -6.03 -4.86 16.60
C ASP A 197 -5.78 -3.49 17.25
N GLN A 198 -6.81 -2.65 17.37
CA GLN A 198 -6.78 -1.31 17.93
C GLN A 198 -5.90 -0.29 17.18
N GLU A 199 -5.34 -0.66 16.03
CA GLU A 199 -4.66 0.29 15.15
C GLU A 199 -5.65 1.02 14.23
N VAL A 200 -5.22 2.16 13.68
CA VAL A 200 -6.05 3.02 12.81
C VAL A 200 -6.71 2.21 11.68
N TYR A 201 -5.93 1.33 11.02
CA TYR A 201 -6.44 0.48 9.95
C TYR A 201 -7.36 -0.62 10.49
N GLY A 202 -6.87 -1.49 11.37
CA GLY A 202 -7.62 -2.68 11.78
C GLY A 202 -8.93 -2.34 12.49
N LYS A 203 -8.92 -1.30 13.35
CA LYS A 203 -10.13 -0.77 13.95
C LYS A 203 -11.04 -0.12 12.89
N GLY A 204 -10.52 0.69 11.99
CA GLY A 204 -11.29 1.38 10.96
C GLY A 204 -12.03 0.41 10.03
N VAL A 205 -11.37 -0.64 9.54
CA VAL A 205 -12.03 -1.65 8.69
C VAL A 205 -13.03 -2.49 9.48
N ALA A 206 -12.75 -2.79 10.76
CA ALA A 206 -13.70 -3.49 11.64
C ALA A 206 -14.98 -2.66 11.90
N ASP A 207 -14.83 -1.35 12.12
CA ASP A 207 -15.97 -0.42 12.26
C ASP A 207 -16.82 -0.39 10.97
N SER A 208 -16.19 -0.36 9.81
CA SER A 208 -16.87 -0.40 8.51
C SER A 208 -17.64 -1.71 8.30
N VAL A 209 -17.02 -2.85 8.63
CA VAL A 209 -17.69 -4.16 8.57
C VAL A 209 -18.86 -4.22 9.56
N ASN A 210 -18.71 -3.70 10.77
CA ASN A 210 -19.78 -3.65 11.77
C ASN A 210 -20.99 -2.88 11.23
N GLN A 211 -20.76 -1.65 10.79
CA GLN A 211 -21.82 -0.82 10.23
C GLN A 211 -22.53 -1.51 9.03
N ALA A 212 -21.74 -2.07 8.13
CA ALA A 212 -22.27 -2.75 6.95
C ALA A 212 -22.99 -4.08 7.30
N ALA A 213 -22.48 -4.86 8.26
CA ALA A 213 -23.11 -6.10 8.72
C ALA A 213 -24.49 -5.84 9.29
N VAL A 214 -24.62 -4.85 10.17
CA VAL A 214 -25.92 -4.43 10.73
C VAL A 214 -26.87 -3.99 9.63
N ALA A 215 -26.41 -3.17 8.67
CA ALA A 215 -27.22 -2.71 7.54
C ALA A 215 -27.70 -3.86 6.64
N ASN A 216 -26.97 -4.97 6.58
CA ASN A 216 -27.32 -6.18 5.81
C ASN A 216 -28.03 -7.26 6.63
N GLY A 217 -28.50 -6.93 7.84
CA GLY A 217 -29.30 -7.84 8.68
C GLY A 217 -28.50 -8.93 9.40
N ILE A 218 -27.19 -8.81 9.49
CA ILE A 218 -26.32 -9.66 10.28
C ILE A 218 -26.33 -9.11 11.74
N THR A 219 -26.54 -9.97 12.72
CA THR A 219 -26.40 -9.60 14.12
C THR A 219 -24.93 -9.54 14.50
N VAL A 220 -24.42 -8.35 14.80
CA VAL A 220 -23.10 -8.16 15.40
C VAL A 220 -23.23 -8.42 16.89
N ILE A 221 -22.70 -9.55 17.36
CA ILE A 221 -22.79 -9.96 18.77
C ILE A 221 -21.99 -8.99 19.65
N ALA A 222 -20.77 -8.68 19.22
CA ALA A 222 -19.90 -7.66 19.82
C ALA A 222 -18.80 -7.27 18.85
N GLN A 223 -18.21 -6.11 19.10
CA GLN A 223 -16.89 -5.70 18.56
C GLN A 223 -15.99 -5.33 19.73
N GLU A 224 -14.78 -5.86 19.75
CA GLU A 224 -13.79 -5.52 20.78
C GLU A 224 -12.37 -5.59 20.22
N GLY A 225 -11.50 -4.73 20.77
CA GLY A 225 -10.08 -4.78 20.54
C GLY A 225 -9.40 -5.94 21.29
N PHE A 226 -8.39 -6.56 20.66
CA PHE A 226 -7.57 -7.56 21.32
C PHE A 226 -6.15 -7.05 21.61
N ASP A 227 -5.49 -7.62 22.61
CA ASP A 227 -4.10 -7.32 22.92
C ASP A 227 -3.16 -7.99 21.91
N THR A 228 -2.57 -7.19 21.03
CA THR A 228 -1.66 -7.67 19.97
C THR A 228 -0.37 -8.31 20.48
N LYS A 229 -0.07 -8.17 21.79
CA LYS A 229 1.14 -8.72 22.45
C LYS A 229 0.83 -9.94 23.32
N ALA A 230 -0.42 -10.37 23.39
CA ALA A 230 -0.81 -11.53 24.18
C ALA A 230 -0.12 -12.81 23.64
N ALA A 231 0.31 -13.68 24.55
CA ALA A 231 0.94 -14.96 24.19
C ALA A 231 -0.07 -15.94 23.57
N ASP A 232 -1.35 -15.87 23.97
CA ASP A 232 -2.47 -16.63 23.40
C ASP A 232 -3.81 -15.91 23.62
N TYR A 233 -4.81 -16.35 22.90
CA TYR A 233 -6.19 -15.83 22.92
C TYR A 233 -7.23 -16.88 23.36
N LYS A 234 -6.83 -17.95 24.03
CA LYS A 234 -7.73 -19.06 24.41
C LYS A 234 -8.89 -18.60 25.30
N ALA A 235 -8.60 -17.72 26.25
CA ALA A 235 -9.65 -17.14 27.12
C ALA A 235 -10.65 -16.31 26.30
N LEU A 236 -10.18 -15.48 25.36
CA LEU A 236 -11.00 -14.70 24.44
C LEU A 236 -11.84 -15.63 23.56
N MET A 237 -11.24 -16.65 22.94
CA MET A 237 -11.96 -17.60 22.10
C MET A 237 -12.98 -18.43 22.88
N THR A 238 -12.70 -18.78 24.14
CA THR A 238 -13.66 -19.44 25.04
C THR A 238 -14.87 -18.54 25.32
N LYS A 239 -14.65 -17.24 25.61
CA LYS A 239 -15.73 -16.25 25.75
C LYS A 239 -16.58 -16.18 24.48
N ILE A 240 -15.94 -16.07 23.31
CA ILE A 240 -16.63 -15.97 22.01
C ILE A 240 -17.41 -17.26 21.70
N SER A 241 -16.88 -18.45 22.04
CA SER A 241 -17.51 -19.74 21.75
C SER A 241 -18.89 -19.94 22.40
N THR A 242 -19.25 -19.11 23.38
CA THR A 242 -20.54 -19.15 24.09
C THR A 242 -21.35 -17.86 23.96
N SER A 243 -20.89 -16.92 23.13
CA SER A 243 -21.46 -15.57 23.03
C SER A 243 -22.80 -15.49 22.31
N ASN A 244 -23.16 -16.51 21.53
CA ASN A 244 -24.40 -16.57 20.75
C ASN A 244 -25.40 -17.55 21.39
N GLY A 245 -26.09 -17.10 22.44
CA GLY A 245 -27.10 -17.93 23.11
C GLY A 245 -26.58 -19.23 23.73
N GLY A 246 -25.30 -19.27 24.12
CA GLY A 246 -24.59 -20.44 24.65
C GLY A 246 -23.78 -21.22 23.63
N GLY A 247 -23.76 -20.81 22.35
CA GLY A 247 -22.96 -21.34 21.27
C GLY A 247 -22.06 -20.29 20.63
N PRO A 248 -21.23 -20.66 19.62
CA PRO A 248 -20.39 -19.74 18.88
C PRO A 248 -21.19 -18.90 17.87
N PRO A 249 -20.62 -17.75 17.40
CA PRO A 249 -21.15 -17.04 16.24
C PRO A 249 -20.97 -17.88 14.96
N ASP A 250 -21.65 -17.49 13.88
CA ASP A 250 -21.44 -18.11 12.56
C ASP A 250 -20.07 -17.73 11.96
N ALA A 251 -19.60 -16.53 12.29
CA ALA A 251 -18.31 -16.02 11.83
C ALA A 251 -17.60 -15.16 12.90
N ILE A 252 -16.28 -15.14 12.83
CA ILE A 252 -15.43 -14.14 13.47
C ILE A 252 -14.79 -13.33 12.34
N TYR A 253 -14.94 -11.99 12.41
CA TYR A 253 -14.19 -11.06 11.58
C TYR A 253 -13.02 -10.49 12.38
N VAL A 254 -11.81 -10.43 11.78
CA VAL A 254 -10.62 -9.94 12.49
C VAL A 254 -9.99 -8.81 11.67
N GLY A 255 -10.29 -7.56 12.05
CA GLY A 255 -9.68 -6.35 11.51
C GLY A 255 -8.25 -6.20 12.02
N SER A 256 -7.26 -6.64 11.24
CA SER A 256 -5.87 -6.68 11.70
C SER A 256 -4.88 -6.78 10.54
N ILE A 257 -3.65 -6.41 10.82
CA ILE A 257 -2.48 -6.80 10.02
C ILE A 257 -1.85 -8.07 10.58
N ILE A 258 -1.05 -8.74 9.74
CA ILE A 258 -0.39 -9.99 10.14
C ILE A 258 0.60 -9.81 11.30
N ASP A 259 1.30 -8.67 11.40
CA ASP A 259 2.25 -8.38 12.49
C ASP A 259 1.58 -8.25 13.86
N ASN A 260 0.27 -8.03 13.91
CA ASN A 260 -0.50 -7.88 15.13
C ASN A 260 -1.09 -9.21 15.63
N ASN A 261 -0.36 -10.29 15.41
CA ASN A 261 -0.64 -11.62 15.99
C ASN A 261 -1.89 -12.33 15.45
N ALA A 262 -2.39 -11.92 14.27
CA ALA A 262 -3.57 -12.51 13.64
C ALA A 262 -3.47 -14.05 13.45
N ALA A 263 -2.28 -14.57 13.18
CA ALA A 263 -2.04 -16.00 13.07
C ALA A 263 -2.28 -16.75 14.39
N GLN A 264 -1.94 -16.15 15.55
CA GLN A 264 -2.21 -16.76 16.85
C GLN A 264 -3.70 -16.68 17.21
N VAL A 265 -4.39 -15.57 16.85
CA VAL A 265 -5.85 -15.46 16.99
C VAL A 265 -6.54 -16.61 16.23
N LEU A 266 -6.10 -16.89 14.99
CA LEU A 266 -6.62 -17.98 14.18
C LEU A 266 -6.35 -19.37 14.80
N LYS A 267 -5.13 -19.61 15.31
CA LYS A 267 -4.79 -20.88 16.00
C LYS A 267 -5.72 -21.15 17.17
N ASP A 268 -5.89 -20.16 18.03
CA ASP A 268 -6.69 -20.33 19.25
C ASP A 268 -8.19 -20.42 18.94
N LYS A 269 -8.67 -19.75 17.87
CA LYS A 269 -10.01 -19.95 17.34
C LYS A 269 -10.23 -21.38 16.89
N VAL A 270 -9.33 -21.94 16.11
CA VAL A 270 -9.46 -23.32 15.62
C VAL A 270 -9.37 -24.33 16.76
N ALA A 271 -8.46 -24.11 17.71
CA ALA A 271 -8.33 -24.98 18.89
C ALA A 271 -9.58 -25.04 19.76
N ILE A 272 -10.34 -23.94 19.87
CA ILE A 272 -11.52 -23.85 20.76
C ILE A 272 -12.83 -24.11 20.02
N MET A 273 -12.99 -23.61 18.78
CA MET A 273 -14.25 -23.66 18.03
C MET A 273 -14.21 -24.61 16.82
N GLY A 274 -13.09 -25.26 16.57
CA GLY A 274 -12.88 -26.14 15.41
C GLY A 274 -12.52 -25.37 14.13
N ASP A 275 -12.49 -26.09 13.05
CA ASP A 275 -12.08 -25.61 11.73
C ASP A 275 -12.92 -24.45 11.19
N ASN A 276 -12.46 -23.81 10.10
CA ASN A 276 -13.10 -22.63 9.54
C ASN A 276 -14.35 -22.96 8.69
N THR A 277 -14.76 -24.23 8.59
CA THR A 277 -16.06 -24.61 8.02
C THR A 277 -17.18 -24.47 9.01
N LYS A 278 -16.92 -24.63 10.31
CA LYS A 278 -17.89 -24.53 11.40
C LYS A 278 -18.17 -23.09 11.81
N VAL A 279 -17.12 -22.39 12.21
CA VAL A 279 -17.16 -20.94 12.48
C VAL A 279 -16.23 -20.29 11.49
N LYS A 280 -16.76 -19.46 10.59
CA LYS A 280 -15.95 -18.81 9.55
C LYS A 280 -14.93 -17.87 10.19
N PHE A 281 -13.71 -17.86 9.64
CA PHE A 281 -12.72 -16.84 9.95
C PHE A 281 -12.53 -15.97 8.72
N VAL A 282 -12.82 -14.68 8.87
CA VAL A 282 -12.79 -13.69 7.78
C VAL A 282 -11.98 -12.49 8.23
N GLY A 283 -11.18 -11.94 7.35
CA GLY A 283 -10.46 -10.71 7.64
C GLY A 283 -10.22 -9.86 6.40
N PRO A 284 -9.56 -8.70 6.58
CA PRO A 284 -9.25 -7.77 5.52
C PRO A 284 -7.91 -8.11 4.85
N ASP A 285 -7.48 -7.23 3.96
CA ASP A 285 -6.25 -7.30 3.16
C ASP A 285 -4.96 -7.40 4.00
N GLY A 286 -4.94 -6.81 5.19
CA GLY A 286 -3.80 -6.89 6.11
C GLY A 286 -3.46 -8.30 6.58
N ILE A 287 -4.37 -9.26 6.41
CA ILE A 287 -4.12 -10.70 6.66
C ILE A 287 -4.17 -11.56 5.38
N TYR A 288 -4.39 -10.97 4.21
CA TYR A 288 -4.33 -11.66 2.93
C TYR A 288 -2.87 -11.88 2.52
N THR A 289 -2.19 -12.81 3.15
CA THR A 289 -0.75 -13.05 2.94
C THR A 289 -0.36 -14.49 3.25
N ALA A 290 0.67 -14.98 2.58
CA ALA A 290 1.27 -16.29 2.87
C ALA A 290 1.77 -16.35 4.32
N ALA A 291 2.19 -15.24 4.92
CA ALA A 291 2.64 -15.18 6.31
C ALA A 291 1.56 -15.59 7.33
N LEU A 292 0.26 -15.38 7.03
CA LEU A 292 -0.82 -15.90 7.87
C LEU A 292 -0.82 -17.43 7.90
N ILE A 293 -0.66 -18.04 6.72
CA ILE A 293 -0.69 -19.49 6.54
C ILE A 293 0.55 -20.13 7.19
N GLU A 294 1.71 -19.52 6.99
CA GLU A 294 2.97 -19.96 7.62
C GLU A 294 2.91 -19.84 9.14
N GLY A 295 2.41 -18.71 9.64
CA GLY A 295 2.28 -18.42 11.06
C GLY A 295 1.26 -19.33 11.75
N ALA A 296 0.10 -19.57 11.13
CA ALA A 296 -0.97 -20.39 11.71
C ALA A 296 -0.73 -21.89 11.51
N GLY A 297 -0.13 -22.29 10.40
CA GLY A 297 -0.04 -23.65 9.89
C GLY A 297 -1.13 -23.94 8.84
N VAL A 298 -0.76 -24.71 7.80
CA VAL A 298 -1.62 -24.96 6.63
C VAL A 298 -3.00 -25.52 7.02
N GLU A 299 -3.05 -26.53 7.90
CA GLU A 299 -4.29 -27.16 8.32
C GLU A 299 -5.20 -26.19 9.10
N VAL A 300 -4.60 -25.31 9.92
CA VAL A 300 -5.32 -24.31 10.72
C VAL A 300 -5.86 -23.18 9.84
N ALA A 301 -5.11 -22.78 8.83
CA ALA A 301 -5.49 -21.70 7.93
C ALA A 301 -6.50 -22.16 6.84
N GLU A 302 -6.68 -23.46 6.62
CA GLU A 302 -7.60 -23.97 5.59
C GLU A 302 -9.00 -23.41 5.77
N GLY A 303 -9.59 -22.88 4.68
CA GLY A 303 -10.92 -22.29 4.67
C GLY A 303 -11.04 -20.86 5.22
N VAL A 304 -9.94 -20.22 5.62
CA VAL A 304 -9.93 -18.78 5.97
C VAL A 304 -10.27 -17.96 4.74
N PHE A 305 -11.06 -16.89 4.93
CA PHE A 305 -11.35 -15.91 3.88
C PHE A 305 -10.70 -14.56 4.22
N ALA A 306 -10.25 -13.86 3.19
CA ALA A 306 -9.83 -12.48 3.32
C ALA A 306 -10.24 -11.65 2.10
N THR A 307 -10.59 -10.39 2.34
CA THR A 307 -10.88 -9.41 1.28
C THR A 307 -9.62 -8.60 0.98
N THR A 308 -9.44 -8.16 -0.26
CA THR A 308 -8.36 -7.23 -0.63
C THR A 308 -8.81 -6.33 -1.78
N PRO A 309 -8.40 -5.05 -1.82
CA PRO A 309 -8.64 -4.21 -2.99
C PRO A 309 -8.05 -4.84 -4.26
N GLY A 310 -8.71 -4.64 -5.40
CA GLY A 310 -8.24 -5.07 -6.72
C GLY A 310 -9.01 -6.21 -7.34
N LEU A 311 -8.48 -6.72 -8.45
CA LEU A 311 -9.04 -7.81 -9.25
C LEU A 311 -8.17 -9.06 -9.15
N ALA A 312 -8.78 -10.21 -9.37
CA ALA A 312 -8.05 -11.44 -9.60
C ALA A 312 -7.09 -11.32 -10.80
N LYS A 313 -5.92 -11.92 -10.74
CA LYS A 313 -4.91 -11.86 -11.82
C LYS A 313 -5.49 -12.20 -13.20
N LYS A 314 -6.39 -13.20 -13.27
CA LYS A 314 -7.05 -13.64 -14.52
C LYS A 314 -7.96 -12.58 -15.12
N ASP A 315 -8.52 -11.68 -14.29
CA ASP A 315 -9.51 -10.67 -14.67
C ASP A 315 -8.86 -9.32 -15.00
N LEU A 316 -7.53 -9.19 -14.77
CA LEU A 316 -6.76 -8.00 -15.15
C LEU A 316 -6.69 -7.85 -16.67
N GLY A 317 -6.65 -6.60 -17.13
CA GLY A 317 -6.38 -6.26 -18.53
C GLY A 317 -4.97 -6.62 -18.98
N GLU A 318 -4.65 -6.36 -20.26
CA GLU A 318 -3.34 -6.72 -20.84
C GLU A 318 -2.15 -6.11 -20.09
N ALA A 319 -2.26 -4.88 -19.60
CA ALA A 319 -1.21 -4.23 -18.82
C ALA A 319 -0.93 -4.97 -17.50
N GLY A 320 -1.97 -5.40 -16.79
CA GLY A 320 -1.83 -6.15 -15.55
C GLY A 320 -1.29 -7.56 -15.77
N LYS A 321 -1.75 -8.24 -16.82
CA LYS A 321 -1.20 -9.56 -17.21
C LYS A 321 0.28 -9.46 -17.58
N LYS A 322 0.65 -8.42 -18.33
CA LYS A 322 2.06 -8.17 -18.67
C LYS A 322 2.89 -7.86 -17.42
N PHE A 323 2.37 -7.04 -16.51
CA PHE A 323 3.05 -6.78 -15.23
C PHE A 323 3.38 -8.08 -14.49
N TYR A 324 2.40 -8.97 -14.31
CA TYR A 324 2.65 -10.24 -13.61
C TYR A 324 3.63 -11.14 -14.35
N ALA A 325 3.57 -11.21 -15.70
CA ALA A 325 4.55 -11.97 -16.48
C ALA A 325 5.97 -11.44 -16.30
N ASP A 326 6.16 -10.12 -16.36
CA ASP A 326 7.46 -9.48 -16.17
C ASP A 326 7.96 -9.61 -14.72
N TYR A 327 7.05 -9.49 -13.74
CA TYR A 327 7.35 -9.66 -12.32
C TYR A 327 7.82 -11.08 -12.02
N GLU A 328 7.04 -12.08 -12.45
CA GLU A 328 7.34 -13.49 -12.23
C GLU A 328 8.65 -13.92 -12.89
N ALA A 329 8.95 -13.39 -14.09
CA ALA A 329 10.21 -13.64 -14.78
C ALA A 329 11.42 -13.13 -14.01
N LYS A 330 11.27 -12.04 -13.22
CA LYS A 330 12.37 -11.39 -12.52
C LYS A 330 12.49 -11.81 -11.06
N PHE A 331 11.38 -12.00 -10.37
CA PHE A 331 11.33 -12.18 -8.92
C PHE A 331 10.69 -13.50 -8.48
N GLY A 332 10.12 -14.27 -9.41
CA GLY A 332 9.33 -15.47 -9.11
C GLY A 332 7.84 -15.14 -8.95
N ALA A 333 7.03 -16.22 -8.91
CA ALA A 333 5.58 -16.08 -8.74
C ALA A 333 5.24 -15.55 -7.35
N THR A 334 4.18 -14.74 -7.28
CA THR A 334 3.65 -14.25 -6.02
C THR A 334 2.12 -14.33 -6.02
N ASN A 335 1.52 -14.64 -4.87
CA ASN A 335 0.08 -14.53 -4.62
C ASN A 335 -0.25 -13.35 -3.70
N GLU A 336 0.77 -12.58 -3.31
CA GLU A 336 0.55 -11.35 -2.55
C GLU A 336 -0.18 -10.31 -3.40
N PRO A 337 -1.28 -9.72 -2.92
CA PRO A 337 -2.18 -8.91 -3.75
C PRO A 337 -1.61 -7.54 -4.10
N TYR A 338 -0.70 -7.03 -3.28
CA TYR A 338 -0.23 -5.65 -3.36
C TYR A 338 0.90 -5.39 -4.36
N ALA A 339 1.48 -6.43 -4.99
CA ALA A 339 2.55 -6.25 -5.97
C ALA A 339 2.14 -5.30 -7.12
N VAL A 340 0.96 -5.50 -7.68
CA VAL A 340 0.43 -4.69 -8.79
C VAL A 340 0.15 -3.24 -8.36
N MET A 341 -0.21 -3.02 -7.10
CA MET A 341 -0.44 -1.68 -6.54
C MET A 341 0.89 -0.92 -6.35
N GLY A 342 1.95 -1.61 -5.90
CA GLY A 342 3.30 -1.03 -5.87
C GLY A 342 3.76 -0.58 -7.26
N TYR A 343 3.48 -1.38 -8.28
CA TYR A 343 3.77 -1.04 -9.67
C TYR A 343 3.02 0.22 -10.13
N ASP A 344 1.71 0.32 -9.84
CA ASP A 344 0.91 1.47 -10.25
C ASP A 344 1.16 2.71 -9.39
N ALA A 345 1.61 2.59 -8.15
CA ALA A 345 2.08 3.73 -7.37
C ALA A 345 3.35 4.37 -8.02
N MET A 346 4.30 3.56 -8.47
CA MET A 346 5.46 4.05 -9.23
C MET A 346 5.04 4.58 -10.61
N ASN A 347 4.05 3.96 -11.28
CA ASN A 347 3.47 4.47 -12.53
C ASN A 347 2.94 5.89 -12.34
N ALA A 348 2.17 6.13 -11.26
CA ALA A 348 1.63 7.45 -10.96
C ALA A 348 2.74 8.50 -10.77
N ALA A 349 3.80 8.16 -10.04
CA ALA A 349 4.93 9.05 -9.83
C ALA A 349 5.65 9.38 -11.15
N ILE A 350 5.98 8.37 -11.96
CA ILE A 350 6.63 8.57 -13.27
C ILE A 350 5.73 9.38 -14.22
N LYS A 351 4.43 9.04 -14.27
CA LYS A 351 3.44 9.78 -15.10
C LYS A 351 3.39 11.25 -14.72
N ALA A 352 3.34 11.56 -13.44
CA ALA A 352 3.31 12.95 -12.96
C ALA A 352 4.58 13.73 -13.39
N LEU A 353 5.76 13.11 -13.32
CA LEU A 353 7.00 13.73 -13.78
C LEU A 353 6.97 14.01 -15.29
N GLU A 354 6.54 13.04 -16.10
CA GLU A 354 6.40 13.19 -17.54
C GLU A 354 5.37 14.29 -17.89
N ASP A 355 4.27 14.37 -17.18
CA ASP A 355 3.23 15.39 -17.40
C ASP A 355 3.73 16.80 -17.07
N VAL A 356 4.51 16.97 -15.99
CA VAL A 356 5.14 18.24 -15.66
C VAL A 356 6.07 18.68 -16.78
N CYS A 357 6.91 17.78 -17.31
CA CYS A 357 7.81 18.08 -18.40
C CYS A 357 7.06 18.39 -19.71
N ALA A 358 6.04 17.62 -20.03
CA ALA A 358 5.23 17.84 -21.23
C ALA A 358 4.54 19.21 -21.22
N ALA A 359 4.21 19.71 -20.01
CA ALA A 359 3.67 21.06 -19.82
C ALA A 359 4.75 22.16 -19.79
N GLY A 360 6.04 21.81 -19.99
CA GLY A 360 7.15 22.75 -19.92
C GLY A 360 7.55 23.19 -18.50
N GLY A 361 7.10 22.44 -17.48
CA GLY A 361 7.43 22.69 -16.07
C GLY A 361 8.74 22.04 -15.63
N ASP A 362 9.15 22.29 -14.39
CA ASP A 362 10.31 21.68 -13.76
C ASP A 362 9.89 20.49 -12.88
N PRO A 363 10.25 19.24 -13.22
CA PRO A 363 9.89 18.07 -12.44
C PRO A 363 10.63 17.97 -11.08
N SER A 364 11.52 18.92 -10.78
CA SER A 364 12.09 19.07 -9.43
C SER A 364 11.23 19.95 -8.51
N ASP A 365 10.20 20.61 -9.04
CA ASP A 365 9.21 21.34 -8.25
C ASP A 365 8.18 20.38 -7.65
N ARG A 366 8.26 20.15 -6.34
CA ARG A 366 7.35 19.28 -5.59
C ARG A 366 5.89 19.64 -5.75
N ALA A 367 5.56 20.93 -5.76
CA ALA A 367 4.17 21.39 -5.89
C ALA A 367 3.64 21.10 -7.31
N ALA A 368 4.47 21.27 -8.35
CA ALA A 368 4.10 20.92 -9.72
C ALA A 368 3.87 19.41 -9.86
N VAL A 369 4.74 18.57 -9.28
CA VAL A 369 4.59 17.11 -9.29
C VAL A 369 3.35 16.67 -8.53
N THR A 370 3.10 17.21 -7.33
CA THR A 370 1.89 16.94 -6.55
C THR A 370 0.63 17.28 -7.35
N LYS A 371 0.60 18.46 -7.96
CA LYS A 371 -0.54 18.85 -8.82
C LYS A 371 -0.73 17.88 -9.99
N ALA A 372 0.35 17.41 -10.60
CA ALA A 372 0.29 16.46 -11.72
C ALA A 372 -0.22 15.09 -11.27
N VAL A 373 0.12 14.60 -10.06
CA VAL A 373 -0.46 13.37 -9.48
C VAL A 373 -1.97 13.46 -9.42
N PHE A 374 -2.53 14.54 -8.86
CA PHE A 374 -3.99 14.71 -8.75
C PHE A 374 -4.69 14.97 -10.09
N ALA A 375 -3.93 15.33 -11.12
CA ALA A 375 -4.44 15.51 -12.48
C ALA A 375 -4.52 14.20 -13.29
N ILE A 376 -4.00 13.07 -12.77
CA ILE A 376 -4.05 11.78 -13.47
C ILE A 376 -5.50 11.34 -13.68
N LYS A 377 -5.90 11.19 -14.93
CA LYS A 377 -7.22 10.74 -15.36
C LYS A 377 -7.09 9.66 -16.43
N ASP A 378 -8.02 8.71 -16.39
CA ASP A 378 -8.16 7.62 -17.37
C ASP A 378 -6.82 6.93 -17.70
N PHE A 379 -5.97 6.76 -16.68
CA PHE A 379 -4.67 6.14 -16.83
C PHE A 379 -4.82 4.63 -17.02
N ALA A 380 -4.26 4.11 -18.10
CA ALA A 380 -4.23 2.67 -18.37
C ALA A 380 -3.07 2.02 -17.59
N GLY A 381 -3.30 1.76 -16.31
CA GLY A 381 -2.34 1.11 -15.40
C GLY A 381 -2.44 -0.42 -15.41
N ALA A 382 -1.63 -1.05 -14.58
CA ALA A 382 -1.67 -2.50 -14.38
C ALA A 382 -2.93 -2.96 -13.63
N LEU A 383 -3.48 -2.11 -12.75
CA LEU A 383 -4.76 -2.33 -12.06
C LEU A 383 -5.98 -2.23 -12.99
N GLY A 384 -5.83 -1.64 -14.17
CA GLY A 384 -6.90 -1.31 -15.11
C GLY A 384 -6.83 0.15 -15.53
N THR A 385 -7.93 0.69 -16.05
CA THR A 385 -8.05 2.13 -16.33
C THR A 385 -8.59 2.84 -15.10
N TRP A 386 -7.82 3.78 -14.56
CA TRP A 386 -8.17 4.47 -13.33
C TRP A 386 -7.81 5.97 -13.36
N SER A 387 -8.42 6.69 -12.46
CA SER A 387 -8.16 8.11 -12.19
C SER A 387 -7.96 8.29 -10.69
N PHE A 388 -7.33 9.37 -10.28
CA PHE A 388 -7.53 9.86 -8.93
C PHE A 388 -8.74 10.79 -8.89
N ASP A 389 -9.58 10.67 -7.88
CA ASP A 389 -10.64 11.63 -7.61
C ASP A 389 -10.08 12.95 -7.00
N ALA A 390 -10.96 13.85 -6.57
CA ALA A 390 -10.54 15.11 -5.96
C ALA A 390 -9.89 14.92 -4.58
N ASN A 391 -10.12 13.80 -3.93
CA ASN A 391 -9.56 13.45 -2.64
C ASN A 391 -8.20 12.76 -2.74
N GLY A 392 -7.83 12.26 -3.93
CA GLY A 392 -6.65 11.44 -4.18
C GLY A 392 -6.91 9.94 -4.10
N ASP A 393 -8.17 9.53 -4.05
CA ASP A 393 -8.57 8.12 -4.06
C ASP A 393 -8.66 7.58 -5.49
N ILE A 394 -8.27 6.30 -5.68
CA ILE A 394 -8.41 5.62 -6.96
C ILE A 394 -9.89 5.35 -7.29
N THR A 395 -10.25 5.45 -8.56
CA THR A 395 -11.62 5.24 -9.04
C THR A 395 -11.97 3.78 -9.37
N LEU A 396 -11.23 2.80 -8.83
CA LEU A 396 -11.47 1.37 -9.02
C LEU A 396 -12.03 0.73 -7.73
N PRO A 397 -13.34 0.53 -7.61
CA PRO A 397 -13.98 0.00 -6.39
C PRO A 397 -14.08 -1.54 -6.39
N TYR A 398 -13.10 -2.25 -6.93
CA TYR A 398 -13.13 -3.71 -6.98
C TYR A 398 -12.42 -4.30 -5.76
N PHE A 399 -13.00 -5.40 -5.26
CA PHE A 399 -12.41 -6.20 -4.19
C PHE A 399 -12.38 -7.67 -4.58
N LEU A 400 -11.22 -8.28 -4.44
CA LEU A 400 -11.03 -9.71 -4.52
C LEU A 400 -11.29 -10.33 -3.14
N ILE A 401 -11.99 -11.45 -3.12
CA ILE A 401 -12.06 -12.31 -1.94
C ILE A 401 -11.22 -13.56 -2.25
N GLY A 402 -10.25 -13.82 -1.38
CA GLY A 402 -9.48 -15.03 -1.40
C GLY A 402 -9.93 -16.01 -0.34
N GLN A 403 -9.77 -17.30 -0.61
CA GLN A 403 -9.91 -18.38 0.35
C GLN A 403 -8.62 -19.17 0.44
N VAL A 404 -8.20 -19.51 1.64
CA VAL A 404 -7.07 -20.43 1.82
C VAL A 404 -7.52 -21.85 1.45
N GLN A 405 -6.84 -22.42 0.46
CA GLN A 405 -7.04 -23.78 -0.01
C GLN A 405 -5.67 -24.44 -0.27
N ALA A 406 -5.45 -25.60 0.32
CA ALA A 406 -4.21 -26.37 0.16
C ALA A 406 -2.92 -25.54 0.43
N GLY A 407 -2.96 -24.64 1.41
CA GLY A 407 -1.81 -23.86 1.83
C GLY A 407 -1.52 -22.58 1.03
N ALA A 408 -2.48 -22.10 0.23
CA ALA A 408 -2.37 -20.83 -0.49
C ALA A 408 -3.72 -20.10 -0.53
N PHE A 409 -3.69 -18.78 -0.59
CA PHE A 409 -4.87 -18.01 -0.99
C PHE A 409 -5.15 -18.25 -2.47
N VAL A 410 -6.37 -18.67 -2.77
CA VAL A 410 -6.92 -18.81 -4.13
C VAL A 410 -8.09 -17.83 -4.32
N ASP A 411 -8.25 -17.37 -5.55
CA ASP A 411 -9.33 -16.43 -5.89
C ASP A 411 -10.70 -17.11 -5.71
N PHE A 412 -11.50 -16.61 -4.76
CA PHE A 412 -12.88 -17.04 -4.53
C PHE A 412 -13.85 -16.28 -5.43
N GLY A 413 -13.68 -14.96 -5.55
CA GLY A 413 -14.49 -14.10 -6.42
C GLY A 413 -14.14 -12.63 -6.30
N THR A 414 -14.60 -11.84 -7.29
CA THR A 414 -14.50 -10.37 -7.27
C THR A 414 -15.85 -9.78 -6.93
N PHE A 415 -15.86 -8.80 -6.06
CA PHE A 415 -17.04 -8.11 -5.55
C PHE A 415 -16.91 -6.60 -5.74
N VAL A 416 -18.07 -5.93 -5.82
CA VAL A 416 -18.17 -4.47 -5.80
C VAL A 416 -19.03 -4.04 -4.62
N PRO A 417 -18.80 -2.83 -4.07
CA PRO A 417 -19.55 -2.29 -2.95
C PRO A 417 -21.04 -2.20 -3.13
#